data_906b238e3c223bbad6c0eaeee8683a49
#
_entry.id   906b238e3c223bbad6c0eaeee8683a49
#
_cell.length_a   1.000
_cell.length_b   1.000
_cell.length_c   1.000
_cell.angle_alpha   90.00
_cell.angle_beta   90.00
_cell.angle_gamma   90.00
#
_symmetry.space_group_name_H-M   'P 1'
#
loop_
_entity.id
_entity.type
_entity.pdbx_description
1 polymer ?
#
loop_
_entity_poly.entity_id
_entity_poly.type
_entity_poly.pdbx_seq_one_letter_code
_entity_poly.pdbx_strand_id
1 'polypeptide(L)'
;MDELSVLESVEAGQAPASAARSVKDIPLGITRGMASDDYHAERSAVSSSQLKRMLVSPAHFMCGLNEPEDSTEAMLFGTVLHGRILESDSFTTRFFATPKVNRQTKEGKALAEGYRIEAAGRTMFPADWLAGIERIVDNARMHDKARVILGTGEAEVALAWIDPETGIKCKVKIDWWHGTRLLADVKSALDVTRDGFSKACARMQYALSAAMYCEGVFQVTGEEPEWAFIACEKEAPNTVAVYRASDAFLRRGHQDFRRAMRRLAECRSRNHFPMLQGDGDWESIDLPRWA
;
A
#
# COMPACT_ATOMS: atom_id res chain seq x y z
N MET A 1 -44.44 -5.00 55.52
CA MET A 1 -44.73 -3.72 54.85
C MET A 1 -43.50 -3.43 54.08
N ASP A 2 -43.60 -3.79 52.79
CA ASP A 2 -42.47 -3.86 51.90
C ASP A 2 -42.36 -2.58 51.08
N GLU A 3 -41.21 -1.97 51.14
CA GLU A 3 -40.76 -0.99 50.15
C GLU A 3 -39.81 -1.69 49.22
N LEU A 4 -40.21 -1.96 48.00
CA LEU A 4 -39.38 -2.45 46.91
C LEU A 4 -39.47 -1.49 45.74
N SER A 5 -38.45 -0.64 45.65
CA SER A 5 -37.60 -0.33 44.50
C SER A 5 -38.26 -0.24 43.14
N VAL A 6 -38.32 0.99 42.68
CA VAL A 6 -38.38 1.38 41.27
C VAL A 6 -36.95 1.44 40.72
N LEU A 7 -36.58 0.45 39.90
CA LEU A 7 -35.38 0.50 39.07
C LEU A 7 -35.76 1.14 37.73
N GLU A 8 -35.39 2.36 37.54
CA GLU A 8 -35.46 3.05 36.24
C GLU A 8 -34.45 2.37 35.28
N SER A 9 -35.04 1.86 34.21
CA SER A 9 -34.30 1.33 33.05
C SER A 9 -33.67 2.50 32.27
N VAL A 10 -32.35 2.59 32.36
CA VAL A 10 -31.57 3.47 31.48
C VAL A 10 -31.53 2.84 30.07
N GLU A 11 -32.26 3.42 29.15
CA GLU A 11 -32.16 3.08 27.73
C GLU A 11 -30.74 3.36 27.24
N ALA A 12 -30.05 2.31 26.83
CA ALA A 12 -28.77 2.42 26.13
C ALA A 12 -28.99 3.06 24.76
N GLY A 13 -28.58 4.30 24.63
CA GLY A 13 -28.58 5.01 23.37
C GLY A 13 -27.77 4.23 22.32
N GLN A 14 -28.43 3.74 21.30
CA GLN A 14 -27.80 3.17 20.12
C GLN A 14 -26.92 4.23 19.46
N ALA A 15 -25.62 3.98 19.38
CA ALA A 15 -24.70 4.72 18.53
C ALA A 15 -25.21 4.67 17.07
N PRO A 16 -25.13 5.79 16.32
CA PRO A 16 -25.58 5.79 14.94
C PRO A 16 -24.77 4.76 14.15
N ALA A 17 -25.47 3.80 13.55
CA ALA A 17 -24.90 2.85 12.62
C ALA A 17 -24.23 3.65 11.48
N SER A 18 -22.90 3.57 11.40
CA SER A 18 -22.15 4.02 10.24
C SER A 18 -22.80 3.41 9.00
N ALA A 19 -23.36 4.24 8.14
CA ALA A 19 -23.91 3.79 6.87
C ALA A 19 -22.82 3.04 6.12
N ALA A 20 -22.99 1.74 5.98
CA ALA A 20 -22.09 0.88 5.21
C ALA A 20 -22.10 1.43 3.78
N ARG A 21 -21.04 2.13 3.37
CA ARG A 21 -20.82 2.50 1.97
C ARG A 21 -20.85 1.19 1.18
N SER A 22 -21.76 1.10 0.22
CA SER A 22 -21.80 -0.02 -0.73
C SER A 22 -20.43 -0.04 -1.43
N VAL A 23 -19.59 -1.01 -1.11
CA VAL A 23 -18.28 -1.17 -1.73
C VAL A 23 -18.53 -1.48 -3.20
N LYS A 24 -18.23 -0.51 -4.07
CA LYS A 24 -18.35 -0.72 -5.51
C LYS A 24 -17.27 -1.70 -5.94
N ASP A 25 -17.70 -2.80 -6.54
CA ASP A 25 -16.81 -3.78 -7.16
C ASP A 25 -15.96 -3.07 -8.24
N ILE A 26 -14.62 -3.26 -8.20
CA ILE A 26 -13.75 -2.69 -9.23
C ILE A 26 -14.06 -3.34 -10.58
N PRO A 27 -14.38 -2.57 -11.65
CA PRO A 27 -14.66 -3.14 -12.96
C PRO A 27 -13.39 -3.74 -13.58
N LEU A 28 -13.56 -4.73 -14.42
CA LEU A 28 -12.44 -5.28 -15.21
C LEU A 28 -11.93 -4.21 -16.21
N GLY A 29 -10.62 -4.22 -16.44
CA GLY A 29 -9.95 -3.25 -17.30
C GLY A 29 -9.33 -2.09 -16.51
N ILE A 30 -9.26 -0.93 -17.12
CA ILE A 30 -8.60 0.28 -16.59
C ILE A 30 -9.63 1.19 -15.93
N THR A 31 -9.37 1.60 -14.69
CA THR A 31 -10.17 2.58 -13.95
C THR A 31 -9.30 3.77 -13.56
N ARG A 32 -9.66 4.96 -14.06
CA ARG A 32 -9.01 6.24 -13.73
C ARG A 32 -9.76 6.98 -12.64
N GLY A 33 -9.04 7.72 -11.80
CA GLY A 33 -9.64 8.55 -10.76
C GLY A 33 -10.32 7.76 -9.62
N MET A 34 -9.99 6.48 -9.44
CA MET A 34 -10.47 5.69 -8.32
C MET A 34 -9.84 6.18 -7.02
N ALA A 35 -10.67 6.59 -6.06
CA ALA A 35 -10.19 7.00 -4.75
C ALA A 35 -9.44 5.85 -4.06
N SER A 36 -8.38 6.17 -3.31
CA SER A 36 -7.59 5.16 -2.59
C SER A 36 -8.44 4.38 -1.59
N ASP A 37 -9.36 5.05 -0.89
CA ASP A 37 -10.26 4.40 0.06
C ASP A 37 -11.17 3.39 -0.62
N ASP A 38 -11.73 3.72 -1.80
CA ASP A 38 -12.57 2.81 -2.58
C ASP A 38 -11.76 1.61 -3.10
N TYR A 39 -10.52 1.85 -3.57
CA TYR A 39 -9.62 0.78 -4.00
C TYR A 39 -9.28 -0.18 -2.85
N HIS A 40 -8.98 0.35 -1.66
CA HIS A 40 -8.65 -0.47 -0.49
C HIS A 40 -9.87 -1.14 0.14
N ALA A 41 -11.05 -0.54 0.05
CA ALA A 41 -12.31 -1.12 0.55
C ALA A 41 -12.82 -2.27 -0.34
N GLU A 42 -12.43 -2.31 -1.61
CA GLU A 42 -12.79 -3.37 -2.55
C GLU A 42 -12.19 -4.72 -2.11
N ARG A 43 -12.98 -5.76 -1.97
CA ARG A 43 -12.58 -7.07 -1.42
C ARG A 43 -12.77 -8.24 -2.40
N SER A 44 -13.38 -8.02 -3.57
CA SER A 44 -13.60 -9.10 -4.54
C SER A 44 -12.32 -9.50 -5.29
N ALA A 45 -11.38 -8.57 -5.43
CA ALA A 45 -10.11 -8.77 -6.13
C ALA A 45 -8.92 -8.84 -5.16
N VAL A 46 -7.93 -9.66 -5.49
CA VAL A 46 -6.70 -9.81 -4.72
C VAL A 46 -5.63 -8.80 -5.17
N SER A 47 -4.92 -8.23 -4.22
CA SER A 47 -3.82 -7.28 -4.44
C SER A 47 -2.44 -7.90 -4.16
N SER A 48 -1.36 -7.21 -4.58
CA SER A 48 0.02 -7.66 -4.34
C SER A 48 0.36 -7.76 -2.85
N SER A 49 -0.13 -6.84 -2.01
CA SER A 49 0.09 -6.90 -0.56
C SER A 49 -0.55 -8.13 0.09
N GLN A 50 -1.74 -8.51 -0.36
CA GLN A 50 -2.40 -9.74 0.09
C GLN A 50 -1.63 -10.99 -0.35
N LEU A 51 -1.12 -11.01 -1.59
CA LEU A 51 -0.31 -12.13 -2.09
C LEU A 51 1.04 -12.26 -1.38
N LYS A 52 1.66 -11.16 -0.96
CA LYS A 52 2.86 -11.21 -0.11
C LYS A 52 2.58 -11.92 1.22
N ARG A 53 1.43 -11.66 1.83
CA ARG A 53 1.00 -12.39 3.04
C ARG A 53 0.72 -13.86 2.76
N MET A 54 0.16 -14.20 1.59
CA MET A 54 -0.04 -15.59 1.16
C MET A 54 1.29 -16.34 1.04
N LEU A 55 2.37 -15.68 0.65
CA LEU A 55 3.71 -16.27 0.62
C LEU A 55 4.25 -16.59 2.01
N VAL A 56 3.87 -15.82 3.03
CA VAL A 56 4.20 -16.16 4.42
C VAL A 56 3.40 -17.40 4.85
N SER A 57 2.09 -17.30 4.91
CA SER A 57 1.18 -18.44 5.06
C SER A 57 -0.25 -18.07 4.66
N PRO A 58 -1.10 -19.06 4.32
CA PRO A 58 -2.53 -18.81 4.10
C PRO A 58 -3.23 -18.15 5.30
N ALA A 59 -2.86 -18.50 6.53
CA ALA A 59 -3.39 -17.86 7.73
C ALA A 59 -3.05 -16.36 7.80
N HIS A 60 -1.83 -15.94 7.41
CA HIS A 60 -1.46 -14.53 7.31
C HIS A 60 -2.28 -13.78 6.26
N PHE A 61 -2.59 -14.44 5.14
CA PHE A 61 -3.49 -13.87 4.14
C PHE A 61 -4.88 -13.62 4.72
N MET A 62 -5.47 -14.59 5.42
CA MET A 62 -6.79 -14.47 6.04
C MET A 62 -6.83 -13.41 7.14
N CYS A 63 -5.82 -13.37 8.01
CA CYS A 63 -5.67 -12.33 9.03
C CYS A 63 -5.70 -10.95 8.38
N GLY A 64 -4.90 -10.72 7.34
CA GLY A 64 -4.85 -9.45 6.64
C GLY A 64 -6.10 -9.05 5.85
N LEU A 65 -7.04 -9.97 5.61
CA LEU A 65 -8.36 -9.64 5.07
C LEU A 65 -9.31 -9.11 6.16
N ASN A 66 -9.19 -9.64 7.37
CA ASN A 66 -10.13 -9.39 8.47
C ASN A 66 -9.72 -8.23 9.37
N GLU A 67 -8.42 -8.01 9.49
CA GLU A 67 -7.86 -6.97 10.35
C GLU A 67 -7.30 -5.82 9.50
N PRO A 68 -7.79 -4.60 9.67
CA PRO A 68 -7.16 -3.44 9.06
C PRO A 68 -5.74 -3.29 9.63
N GLU A 69 -4.75 -3.06 8.75
CA GLU A 69 -3.42 -2.70 9.21
C GLU A 69 -3.45 -1.32 9.87
N ASP A 70 -2.91 -1.24 11.08
CA ASP A 70 -2.58 0.06 11.66
C ASP A 70 -1.55 0.76 10.76
N SER A 71 -1.86 1.98 10.36
CA SER A 71 -0.95 2.77 9.54
C SER A 71 0.28 3.12 10.35
N THR A 72 1.44 2.59 9.97
CA THR A 72 2.71 2.97 10.57
C THR A 72 3.13 4.36 10.10
N GLU A 73 3.97 5.02 10.90
CA GLU A 73 4.58 6.32 10.52
C GLU A 73 5.30 6.24 9.16
N ALA A 74 5.96 5.10 8.89
CA ALA A 74 6.62 4.85 7.61
C ALA A 74 5.65 4.76 6.43
N MET A 75 4.48 4.15 6.65
CA MET A 75 3.41 4.08 5.63
C MET A 75 2.80 5.46 5.39
N LEU A 76 2.51 6.21 6.47
CA LEU A 76 2.00 7.57 6.38
C LEU A 76 2.97 8.47 5.61
N PHE A 77 4.28 8.42 5.92
CA PHE A 77 5.30 9.17 5.17
C PHE A 77 5.27 8.82 3.68
N GLY A 78 5.21 7.52 3.34
CA GLY A 78 5.07 7.07 1.96
C GLY A 78 3.83 7.65 1.28
N THR A 79 2.66 7.58 1.93
CA THR A 79 1.39 8.11 1.40
C THR A 79 1.46 9.62 1.14
N VAL A 80 2.05 10.39 2.07
CA VAL A 80 2.23 11.85 1.91
C VAL A 80 3.20 12.16 0.77
N LEU A 81 4.31 11.42 0.69
CA LEU A 81 5.31 11.58 -0.38
C LEU A 81 4.70 11.27 -1.75
N HIS A 82 3.95 10.17 -1.90
CA HIS A 82 3.23 9.83 -3.14
C HIS A 82 2.29 10.95 -3.55
N GLY A 83 1.43 11.42 -2.62
CA GLY A 83 0.51 12.51 -2.91
C GLY A 83 1.24 13.79 -3.35
N ARG A 84 2.41 14.08 -2.79
CA ARG A 84 3.18 15.29 -3.14
C ARG A 84 3.92 15.19 -4.48
N ILE A 85 4.42 14.00 -4.82
CA ILE A 85 5.15 13.78 -6.09
C ILE A 85 4.17 13.56 -7.25
N LEU A 86 3.14 12.72 -7.06
CA LEU A 86 2.32 12.20 -8.15
C LEU A 86 1.04 13.02 -8.38
N GLU A 87 0.52 13.66 -7.33
CA GLU A 87 -0.77 14.35 -7.34
C GLU A 87 -0.67 15.74 -6.68
N SER A 88 0.35 16.51 -7.04
CA SER A 88 0.67 17.81 -6.42
C SER A 88 -0.50 18.79 -6.39
N ASP A 89 -1.37 18.78 -7.41
CA ASP A 89 -2.52 19.69 -7.52
C ASP A 89 -3.60 19.41 -6.47
N SER A 90 -3.77 18.16 -6.07
CA SER A 90 -4.73 17.75 -5.05
C SER A 90 -4.12 17.65 -3.64
N PHE A 91 -2.81 17.87 -3.48
CA PHE A 91 -2.09 17.63 -2.24
C PHE A 91 -2.71 18.37 -1.04
N THR A 92 -2.95 19.66 -1.15
CA THR A 92 -3.49 20.48 -0.05
C THR A 92 -4.95 20.18 0.30
N THR A 93 -5.70 19.61 -0.63
CA THR A 93 -7.08 19.17 -0.40
C THR A 93 -7.16 17.81 0.29
N ARG A 94 -6.10 17.00 0.21
CA ARG A 94 -6.03 15.63 0.77
C ARG A 94 -5.21 15.55 2.05
N PHE A 95 -4.20 16.42 2.22
CA PHE A 95 -3.25 16.35 3.31
C PHE A 95 -3.25 17.62 4.14
N PHE A 96 -2.99 17.46 5.45
CA PHE A 96 -2.93 18.56 6.40
C PHE A 96 -1.71 18.40 7.31
N ALA A 97 -0.76 19.33 7.21
CA ALA A 97 0.44 19.33 8.02
C ALA A 97 0.14 19.87 9.42
N THR A 98 0.47 19.09 10.46
CA THR A 98 0.21 19.48 11.85
C THR A 98 1.51 19.72 12.63
N PRO A 99 1.61 20.84 13.34
CA PRO A 99 2.69 21.05 14.27
C PRO A 99 2.71 19.98 15.36
N LYS A 100 3.90 19.67 15.87
CA LYS A 100 4.05 18.75 16.99
C LYS A 100 3.49 19.38 18.25
N VAL A 101 2.57 18.69 18.92
CA VAL A 101 1.94 19.13 20.17
C VAL A 101 2.16 18.12 21.28
N ASN A 102 2.34 18.60 22.51
CA ASN A 102 2.44 17.72 23.68
C ASN A 102 1.02 17.28 24.11
N ARG A 103 0.58 16.13 23.65
CA ARG A 103 -0.75 15.57 23.95
C ARG A 103 -0.93 15.11 25.40
N GLN A 104 0.08 15.24 26.27
CA GLN A 104 -0.05 14.93 27.68
C GLN A 104 -0.63 16.12 28.47
N THR A 105 -0.51 17.35 27.98
CA THR A 105 -1.07 18.54 28.60
C THR A 105 -2.49 18.84 28.16
N LYS A 106 -3.26 19.58 28.96
CA LYS A 106 -4.63 20.00 28.61
C LYS A 106 -4.63 20.91 27.39
N GLU A 107 -3.70 21.82 27.30
CA GLU A 107 -3.51 22.76 26.20
C GLU A 107 -3.13 22.00 24.91
N GLY A 108 -2.23 21.04 25.01
CA GLY A 108 -1.81 20.24 23.87
C GLY A 108 -2.93 19.33 23.33
N LYS A 109 -3.79 18.80 24.20
CA LYS A 109 -4.99 18.07 23.78
C LYS A 109 -5.98 18.98 23.05
N ALA A 110 -6.20 20.19 23.56
CA ALA A 110 -7.08 21.18 22.94
C ALA A 110 -6.56 21.60 21.56
N LEU A 111 -5.24 21.84 21.43
CA LEU A 111 -4.61 22.16 20.14
C LEU A 111 -4.74 20.99 19.15
N ALA A 112 -4.49 19.75 19.60
CA ALA A 112 -4.62 18.58 18.74
C ALA A 112 -6.05 18.41 18.21
N GLU A 113 -7.05 18.67 19.06
CA GLU A 113 -8.45 18.65 18.64
C GLU A 113 -8.77 19.80 17.66
N GLY A 114 -8.25 21.00 17.89
CA GLY A 114 -8.34 22.11 16.95
C GLY A 114 -7.82 21.74 15.56
N TYR A 115 -6.63 21.14 15.48
CA TYR A 115 -6.06 20.66 14.20
C TYR A 115 -6.90 19.56 13.56
N ARG A 116 -7.50 18.66 14.35
CA ARG A 116 -8.41 17.64 13.81
C ARG A 116 -9.63 18.25 13.13
N ILE A 117 -10.20 19.26 13.75
CA ILE A 117 -11.34 20.02 13.19
C ILE A 117 -10.91 20.76 11.91
N GLU A 118 -9.77 21.46 11.96
CA GLU A 118 -9.23 22.21 10.81
C GLU A 118 -8.86 21.30 9.64
N ALA A 119 -8.33 20.10 9.93
CA ALA A 119 -8.03 19.09 8.92
C ALA A 119 -9.27 18.69 8.11
N ALA A 120 -10.47 18.76 8.70
CA ALA A 120 -11.75 18.51 8.01
C ALA A 120 -11.76 17.18 7.21
N GLY A 121 -11.23 16.10 7.81
CA GLY A 121 -11.13 14.77 7.19
C GLY A 121 -9.91 14.56 6.30
N ARG A 122 -9.05 15.56 6.10
CA ARG A 122 -7.75 15.38 5.40
C ARG A 122 -6.81 14.49 6.21
N THR A 123 -5.94 13.78 5.51
CA THR A 123 -4.87 12.98 6.15
C THR A 123 -3.89 13.91 6.86
N MET A 124 -3.80 13.79 8.18
CA MET A 124 -2.89 14.59 9.02
C MET A 124 -1.51 13.95 9.05
N PHE A 125 -0.46 14.77 8.94
CA PHE A 125 0.93 14.34 9.04
C PHE A 125 1.80 15.39 9.77
N PRO A 126 2.97 15.00 10.34
CA PRO A 126 3.86 15.92 11.02
C PRO A 126 4.40 17.03 10.11
N ALA A 127 4.26 18.28 10.49
CA ALA A 127 4.68 19.43 9.70
C ALA A 127 6.22 19.50 9.50
N ASP A 128 7.00 18.89 10.38
CA ASP A 128 8.46 18.78 10.24
C ASP A 128 8.91 17.90 9.06
N TRP A 129 8.02 17.08 8.50
CA TRP A 129 8.32 16.33 7.27
C TRP A 129 8.34 17.18 6.01
N LEU A 130 7.63 18.33 5.99
CA LEU A 130 7.46 19.13 4.79
C LEU A 130 8.79 19.51 4.13
N ALA A 131 9.74 20.00 4.91
CA ALA A 131 11.02 20.43 4.36
C ALA A 131 11.81 19.27 3.70
N GLY A 132 11.73 18.06 4.25
CA GLY A 132 12.32 16.86 3.67
C GLY A 132 11.59 16.44 2.40
N ILE A 133 10.26 16.41 2.43
CA ILE A 133 9.43 16.04 1.29
C ILE A 133 9.64 17.01 0.12
N GLU A 134 9.68 18.33 0.36
CA GLU A 134 9.93 19.30 -0.71
C GLU A 134 11.32 19.13 -1.32
N ARG A 135 12.36 18.86 -0.50
CA ARG A 135 13.69 18.53 -1.03
C ARG A 135 13.69 17.26 -1.90
N ILE A 136 12.94 16.22 -1.51
CA ILE A 136 12.79 15.01 -2.34
C ILE A 136 12.14 15.38 -3.68
N VAL A 137 11.07 16.16 -3.65
CA VAL A 137 10.37 16.61 -4.87
C VAL A 137 11.30 17.39 -5.80
N ASP A 138 12.07 18.33 -5.24
CA ASP A 138 13.04 19.12 -6.02
C ASP A 138 14.16 18.22 -6.58
N ASN A 139 14.69 17.30 -5.78
CA ASN A 139 15.69 16.35 -6.23
C ASN A 139 15.13 15.42 -7.33
N ALA A 140 13.88 14.99 -7.23
CA ALA A 140 13.23 14.20 -8.28
C ALA A 140 13.06 14.99 -9.59
N ARG A 141 12.72 16.29 -9.50
CA ARG A 141 12.62 17.18 -10.66
C ARG A 141 13.99 17.47 -11.31
N MET A 142 15.04 17.51 -10.51
CA MET A 142 16.42 17.72 -10.99
C MET A 142 17.06 16.44 -11.53
N HIS A 143 16.59 15.28 -11.11
CA HIS A 143 17.13 13.99 -11.55
C HIS A 143 16.66 13.68 -12.98
N ASP A 144 17.57 13.59 -13.95
CA ASP A 144 17.24 13.47 -15.37
C ASP A 144 16.22 12.39 -15.71
N LYS A 145 16.41 11.19 -15.17
CA LYS A 145 15.50 10.06 -15.43
C LYS A 145 14.15 10.22 -14.72
N ALA A 146 14.15 10.64 -13.45
CA ALA A 146 12.90 10.83 -12.71
C ALA A 146 12.05 11.94 -13.35
N ARG A 147 12.68 13.06 -13.76
CA ARG A 147 12.02 14.16 -14.46
C ARG A 147 11.37 13.71 -15.76
N VAL A 148 12.06 12.88 -16.56
CA VAL A 148 11.50 12.35 -17.81
C VAL A 148 10.32 11.42 -17.52
N ILE A 149 10.45 10.50 -16.57
CA ILE A 149 9.39 9.55 -16.21
C ILE A 149 8.15 10.30 -15.71
N LEU A 150 8.33 11.22 -14.76
CA LEU A 150 7.23 11.96 -14.14
C LEU A 150 6.69 13.12 -15.00
N GLY A 151 7.38 13.48 -16.10
CA GLY A 151 6.98 14.59 -16.98
C GLY A 151 5.77 14.28 -17.84
N THR A 152 5.53 13.02 -18.17
CA THR A 152 4.37 12.56 -18.95
C THR A 152 3.87 11.24 -18.42
N GLY A 153 2.56 11.10 -18.26
CA GLY A 153 1.96 9.87 -17.75
C GLY A 153 0.70 10.15 -16.92
N GLU A 154 0.20 9.11 -16.31
CA GLU A 154 -1.00 9.15 -15.47
C GLU A 154 -0.68 8.59 -14.07
N ALA A 155 -1.12 9.32 -13.03
CA ALA A 155 -0.97 8.89 -11.64
C ALA A 155 -2.13 7.99 -11.20
N GLU A 156 -1.85 7.07 -10.27
CA GLU A 156 -2.85 6.36 -9.48
C GLU A 156 -3.89 5.60 -10.33
N VAL A 157 -3.45 4.97 -11.42
CA VAL A 157 -4.32 4.22 -12.34
C VAL A 157 -4.60 2.82 -11.78
N ALA A 158 -5.88 2.52 -11.54
CA ALA A 158 -6.28 1.20 -11.09
C ALA A 158 -6.61 0.27 -12.26
N LEU A 159 -6.22 -1.00 -12.13
CA LEU A 159 -6.57 -2.07 -13.07
C LEU A 159 -7.13 -3.26 -12.32
N ALA A 160 -8.07 -3.97 -12.98
CA ALA A 160 -8.51 -5.28 -12.52
C ALA A 160 -8.65 -6.24 -13.72
N TRP A 161 -8.31 -7.50 -13.48
CA TRP A 161 -8.43 -8.58 -14.47
C TRP A 161 -8.76 -9.90 -13.79
N ILE A 162 -9.17 -10.87 -14.59
CA ILE A 162 -9.29 -12.25 -14.13
C ILE A 162 -8.00 -12.96 -14.49
N ASP A 163 -7.32 -13.52 -13.51
CA ASP A 163 -6.12 -14.31 -13.75
C ASP A 163 -6.48 -15.57 -14.57
N PRO A 164 -5.88 -15.76 -15.76
CA PRO A 164 -6.30 -16.84 -16.66
C PRO A 164 -5.99 -18.24 -16.13
N GLU A 165 -5.00 -18.39 -15.25
CA GLU A 165 -4.62 -19.69 -14.68
C GLU A 165 -5.54 -20.12 -13.54
N THR A 166 -5.94 -19.17 -12.67
CA THR A 166 -6.66 -19.50 -11.43
C THR A 166 -8.12 -19.06 -11.42
N GLY A 167 -8.54 -18.23 -12.36
CA GLY A 167 -9.87 -17.61 -12.37
C GLY A 167 -10.10 -16.58 -11.28
N ILE A 168 -9.05 -16.23 -10.50
CA ILE A 168 -9.15 -15.27 -9.42
C ILE A 168 -9.07 -13.85 -9.97
N LYS A 169 -9.98 -12.98 -9.53
CA LYS A 169 -9.93 -11.56 -9.83
C LYS A 169 -8.76 -10.91 -9.12
N CYS A 170 -7.93 -10.19 -9.86
CA CYS A 170 -6.76 -9.45 -9.38
C CYS A 170 -6.97 -7.95 -9.57
N LYS A 171 -6.32 -7.16 -8.72
CA LYS A 171 -6.28 -5.70 -8.85
C LYS A 171 -4.91 -5.13 -8.52
N VAL A 172 -4.55 -4.05 -9.21
CA VAL A 172 -3.38 -3.22 -8.92
C VAL A 172 -3.76 -1.75 -9.04
N LYS A 173 -3.00 -0.88 -8.38
CA LYS A 173 -3.10 0.56 -8.53
C LYS A 173 -1.69 1.08 -8.79
N ILE A 174 -1.47 1.53 -10.02
CA ILE A 174 -0.17 1.92 -10.55
C ILE A 174 0.12 3.34 -10.08
N ASP A 175 1.24 3.56 -9.40
CA ASP A 175 1.65 4.89 -8.91
C ASP A 175 1.80 5.87 -10.07
N TRP A 176 2.54 5.46 -11.12
CA TRP A 176 2.74 6.26 -12.32
C TRP A 176 2.82 5.40 -13.59
N TRP A 177 1.96 5.68 -14.55
CA TRP A 177 1.91 5.00 -15.83
C TRP A 177 2.41 5.94 -16.94
N HIS A 178 3.68 5.76 -17.31
CA HIS A 178 4.33 6.56 -18.35
C HIS A 178 4.15 5.89 -19.72
N GLY A 179 3.06 6.22 -20.41
CA GLY A 179 2.66 5.54 -21.64
C GLY A 179 2.42 4.05 -21.42
N THR A 180 2.29 3.27 -22.51
CA THR A 180 1.96 1.86 -22.43
C THR A 180 3.14 0.96 -22.02
N ARG A 181 4.38 1.49 -22.03
CA ARG A 181 5.60 0.69 -21.92
C ARG A 181 6.35 0.80 -20.62
N LEU A 182 6.06 1.79 -19.77
CA LEU A 182 6.79 1.96 -18.53
C LEU A 182 5.85 2.23 -17.35
N LEU A 183 5.99 1.42 -16.32
CA LEU A 183 5.38 1.63 -15.02
C LEU A 183 6.46 2.14 -14.06
N ALA A 184 6.17 3.18 -13.29
CA ALA A 184 7.06 3.66 -12.25
C ALA A 184 6.37 3.61 -10.89
N ASP A 185 7.15 3.24 -9.89
CA ASP A 185 6.70 3.06 -8.51
C ASP A 185 7.60 3.90 -7.59
N VAL A 186 6.99 4.81 -6.85
CA VAL A 186 7.70 5.71 -5.94
C VAL A 186 7.88 5.01 -4.59
N LYS A 187 9.10 4.90 -4.11
CA LYS A 187 9.39 4.26 -2.83
C LYS A 187 10.24 5.13 -1.94
N SER A 188 9.74 5.38 -0.73
CA SER A 188 10.55 5.96 0.33
C SER A 188 11.44 4.87 0.95
N ALA A 189 12.74 5.15 1.13
CA ALA A 189 13.71 4.24 1.71
C ALA A 189 14.67 4.97 2.67
N LEU A 190 15.31 4.22 3.56
CA LEU A 190 16.38 4.75 4.42
C LEU A 190 17.73 4.79 3.68
N ASP A 191 17.91 3.88 2.74
CA ASP A 191 19.12 3.78 1.93
C ASP A 191 18.71 3.54 0.48
N VAL A 192 18.96 4.53 -0.36
CA VAL A 192 18.66 4.50 -1.80
C VAL A 192 19.86 4.11 -2.65
N THR A 193 21.00 3.76 -2.04
CA THR A 193 22.12 3.15 -2.79
C THR A 193 21.64 1.84 -3.44
N ARG A 194 22.32 1.43 -4.51
CA ARG A 194 21.96 0.19 -5.22
C ARG A 194 21.87 -1.02 -4.28
N ASP A 195 22.82 -1.16 -3.38
CA ASP A 195 22.86 -2.28 -2.42
C ASP A 195 21.77 -2.17 -1.36
N GLY A 196 21.58 -0.98 -0.76
CA GLY A 196 20.58 -0.74 0.25
C GLY A 196 19.16 -0.92 -0.29
N PHE A 197 18.88 -0.33 -1.46
CA PHE A 197 17.56 -0.46 -2.08
C PHE A 197 17.30 -1.89 -2.59
N SER A 198 18.31 -2.61 -3.08
CA SER A 198 18.18 -4.02 -3.45
C SER A 198 17.78 -4.90 -2.25
N LYS A 199 18.39 -4.67 -1.08
CA LYS A 199 18.00 -5.35 0.17
C LYS A 199 16.58 -4.99 0.58
N ALA A 200 16.18 -3.71 0.44
CA ALA A 200 14.79 -3.29 0.68
C ALA A 200 13.82 -3.99 -0.27
N CYS A 201 14.13 -4.08 -1.57
CA CYS A 201 13.33 -4.80 -2.56
C CYS A 201 13.11 -6.27 -2.18
N ALA A 202 14.16 -6.95 -1.72
CA ALA A 202 14.07 -8.34 -1.28
C ALA A 202 13.19 -8.47 -0.03
N ARG A 203 13.45 -7.67 1.01
CA ARG A 203 12.72 -7.70 2.29
C ARG A 203 11.24 -7.39 2.12
N MET A 204 10.90 -6.40 1.29
CA MET A 204 9.54 -5.93 1.06
C MET A 204 8.84 -6.66 -0.09
N GLN A 205 9.51 -7.66 -0.68
CA GLN A 205 8.99 -8.45 -1.81
C GLN A 205 8.50 -7.56 -2.98
N TYR A 206 9.26 -6.51 -3.32
CA TYR A 206 8.88 -5.60 -4.40
C TYR A 206 8.88 -6.28 -5.77
N ALA A 207 9.67 -7.34 -5.96
CA ALA A 207 9.67 -8.11 -7.19
C ALA A 207 8.30 -8.73 -7.51
N LEU A 208 7.61 -9.29 -6.50
CA LEU A 208 6.25 -9.81 -6.66
C LEU A 208 5.28 -8.69 -7.08
N SER A 209 5.34 -7.52 -6.42
CA SER A 209 4.48 -6.39 -6.80
C SER A 209 4.74 -5.96 -8.23
N ALA A 210 6.00 -5.72 -8.61
CA ALA A 210 6.37 -5.29 -9.96
C ALA A 210 5.86 -6.28 -11.02
N ALA A 211 6.09 -7.58 -10.82
CA ALA A 211 5.64 -8.61 -11.75
C ALA A 211 4.11 -8.69 -11.86
N MET A 212 3.38 -8.60 -10.74
CA MET A 212 1.92 -8.60 -10.75
C MET A 212 1.35 -7.37 -11.47
N TYR A 213 1.98 -6.21 -11.34
CA TYR A 213 1.55 -4.99 -12.01
C TYR A 213 1.82 -5.06 -13.52
N CYS A 214 2.98 -5.57 -13.93
CA CYS A 214 3.29 -5.82 -15.34
C CYS A 214 2.32 -6.84 -15.93
N GLU A 215 2.03 -7.93 -15.23
CA GLU A 215 1.03 -8.93 -15.62
C GLU A 215 -0.35 -8.29 -15.81
N GLY A 216 -0.78 -7.45 -14.87
CA GLY A 216 -2.08 -6.76 -14.96
C GLY A 216 -2.18 -5.87 -16.19
N VAL A 217 -1.13 -5.11 -16.50
CA VAL A 217 -1.09 -4.32 -17.74
C VAL A 217 -1.13 -5.20 -18.97
N PHE A 218 -0.34 -6.27 -19.01
CA PHE A 218 -0.35 -7.22 -20.11
C PHE A 218 -1.74 -7.85 -20.34
N GLN A 219 -2.41 -8.29 -19.27
CA GLN A 219 -3.73 -8.90 -19.36
C GLN A 219 -4.81 -7.93 -19.87
N VAL A 220 -4.67 -6.65 -19.59
CA VAL A 220 -5.66 -5.63 -19.97
C VAL A 220 -5.36 -5.00 -21.32
N THR A 221 -4.07 -4.85 -21.71
CA THR A 221 -3.67 -4.10 -22.90
C THR A 221 -3.02 -4.95 -23.98
N GLY A 222 -2.50 -6.13 -23.62
CA GLY A 222 -1.67 -6.96 -24.50
C GLY A 222 -0.21 -6.48 -24.61
N GLU A 223 0.19 -5.44 -23.90
CA GLU A 223 1.54 -4.90 -23.94
C GLU A 223 2.34 -5.26 -22.68
N GLU A 224 3.61 -5.64 -22.86
CA GLU A 224 4.54 -5.93 -21.75
C GLU A 224 5.26 -4.65 -21.34
N PRO A 225 4.95 -4.06 -20.17
CA PRO A 225 5.61 -2.84 -19.73
C PRO A 225 6.95 -3.14 -19.07
N GLU A 226 7.85 -2.17 -19.15
CA GLU A 226 9.01 -2.10 -18.28
C GLU A 226 8.62 -1.60 -16.89
N TRP A 227 9.47 -1.86 -15.90
CA TRP A 227 9.27 -1.40 -14.53
C TRP A 227 10.46 -0.56 -14.05
N ALA A 228 10.17 0.58 -13.45
CA ALA A 228 11.15 1.43 -12.78
C ALA A 228 10.73 1.74 -11.33
N PHE A 229 11.73 1.88 -10.47
CA PHE A 229 11.56 2.44 -9.13
C PHE A 229 12.14 3.86 -9.11
N ILE A 230 11.40 4.78 -8.49
CA ILE A 230 11.90 6.09 -8.07
C ILE A 230 12.10 6.00 -6.57
N ALA A 231 13.32 5.67 -6.16
CA ALA A 231 13.68 5.50 -4.75
C ALA A 231 14.05 6.85 -4.14
N CYS A 232 13.35 7.24 -3.08
CA CYS A 232 13.47 8.52 -2.40
C CYS A 232 13.98 8.32 -0.98
N GLU A 233 15.11 8.92 -0.64
CA GLU A 233 15.71 8.85 0.68
C GLU A 233 14.92 9.72 1.67
N LYS A 234 14.53 9.12 2.81
CA LYS A 234 13.71 9.81 3.82
C LYS A 234 14.48 10.89 4.57
N GLU A 235 15.74 10.65 4.84
CA GLU A 235 16.60 11.54 5.60
C GLU A 235 17.48 12.39 4.70
N ALA A 236 17.99 13.48 5.21
CA ALA A 236 18.93 14.34 4.48
C ALA A 236 20.17 13.53 4.04
N PRO A 237 20.62 13.72 2.79
CA PRO A 237 20.30 14.81 1.86
C PRO A 237 19.04 14.62 1.01
N ASN A 238 18.19 13.61 1.29
CA ASN A 238 16.95 13.30 0.57
C ASN A 238 17.21 12.95 -0.91
N THR A 239 18.22 12.13 -1.14
CA THR A 239 18.65 11.68 -2.46
C THR A 239 17.55 10.93 -3.19
N VAL A 240 17.49 11.09 -4.49
CA VAL A 240 16.62 10.33 -5.38
C VAL A 240 17.46 9.47 -6.31
N ALA A 241 17.10 8.20 -6.43
CA ALA A 241 17.71 7.26 -7.36
C ALA A 241 16.65 6.57 -8.21
N VAL A 242 16.95 6.31 -9.48
CA VAL A 242 16.04 5.62 -10.40
C VAL A 242 16.65 4.29 -10.81
N TYR A 243 15.91 3.22 -10.58
CA TYR A 243 16.32 1.86 -10.89
C TYR A 243 15.33 1.18 -11.81
N ARG A 244 15.80 0.68 -12.95
CA ARG A 244 15.01 -0.20 -13.82
C ARG A 244 15.10 -1.63 -13.28
N ALA A 245 13.96 -2.30 -13.18
CA ALA A 245 13.94 -3.72 -12.85
C ALA A 245 14.59 -4.53 -13.98
N SER A 246 15.47 -5.44 -13.64
CA SER A 246 16.04 -6.38 -14.61
C SER A 246 15.06 -7.51 -14.91
N ASP A 247 15.26 -8.18 -16.05
CA ASP A 247 14.47 -9.37 -16.39
C ASP A 247 14.56 -10.47 -15.31
N ALA A 248 15.72 -10.61 -14.68
CA ALA A 248 15.90 -11.57 -13.58
C ALA A 248 15.05 -11.19 -12.36
N PHE A 249 14.94 -9.88 -12.06
CA PHE A 249 14.11 -9.36 -10.98
C PHE A 249 12.62 -9.63 -11.27
N LEU A 250 12.15 -9.32 -12.48
CA LEU A 250 10.77 -9.55 -12.89
C LEU A 250 10.44 -11.04 -12.97
N ARG A 251 11.32 -11.87 -13.53
CA ARG A 251 11.13 -13.34 -13.54
C ARG A 251 11.00 -13.91 -12.13
N ARG A 252 11.83 -13.48 -11.18
CA ARG A 252 11.69 -13.91 -9.78
C ARG A 252 10.36 -13.47 -9.20
N GLY A 253 9.97 -12.22 -9.43
CA GLY A 253 8.67 -11.70 -8.98
C GLY A 253 7.50 -12.47 -9.57
N HIS A 254 7.56 -12.82 -10.85
CA HIS A 254 6.54 -13.62 -11.51
C HIS A 254 6.43 -15.04 -10.92
N GLN A 255 7.56 -15.70 -10.62
CA GLN A 255 7.55 -16.98 -9.92
C GLN A 255 6.86 -16.90 -8.56
N ASP A 256 7.18 -15.88 -7.77
CA ASP A 256 6.57 -15.65 -6.46
C ASP A 256 5.07 -15.31 -6.59
N PHE A 257 4.68 -14.48 -7.55
CA PHE A 257 3.29 -14.18 -7.88
C PHE A 257 2.51 -15.45 -8.26
N ARG A 258 3.01 -16.25 -9.21
CA ARG A 258 2.35 -17.51 -9.60
C ARG A 258 2.22 -18.49 -8.44
N ARG A 259 3.26 -18.64 -7.63
CA ARG A 259 3.25 -19.50 -6.42
C ARG A 259 2.16 -19.05 -5.44
N ALA A 260 2.05 -17.74 -5.19
CA ALA A 260 1.03 -17.20 -4.29
C ALA A 260 -0.39 -17.40 -4.84
N MET A 261 -0.59 -17.19 -6.15
CA MET A 261 -1.89 -17.37 -6.81
C MET A 261 -2.36 -18.83 -6.78
N ARG A 262 -1.49 -19.78 -7.11
CA ARG A 262 -1.80 -21.23 -7.05
C ARG A 262 -2.15 -21.66 -5.64
N ARG A 263 -1.36 -21.20 -4.65
CA ARG A 263 -1.64 -21.49 -3.23
C ARG A 263 -2.98 -20.93 -2.79
N LEU A 264 -3.31 -19.70 -3.22
CA LEU A 264 -4.60 -19.08 -2.93
C LEU A 264 -5.77 -19.87 -3.57
N ALA A 265 -5.63 -20.27 -4.84
CA ALA A 265 -6.62 -21.08 -5.54
C ALA A 265 -6.87 -22.42 -4.82
N GLU A 266 -5.80 -23.09 -4.41
CA GLU A 266 -5.89 -24.34 -3.63
C GLU A 266 -6.58 -24.13 -2.28
N CYS A 267 -6.19 -23.10 -1.53
CA CYS A 267 -6.83 -22.78 -0.24
C CYS A 267 -8.33 -22.48 -0.41
N ARG A 268 -8.70 -21.73 -1.46
CA ARG A 268 -10.11 -21.42 -1.75
C ARG A 268 -10.89 -22.67 -2.14
N SER A 269 -10.34 -23.54 -2.99
CA SER A 269 -11.01 -24.77 -3.43
C SER A 269 -11.27 -25.76 -2.28
N ARG A 270 -10.37 -25.80 -1.30
CA ARG A 270 -10.48 -26.63 -0.10
C ARG A 270 -11.17 -25.95 1.07
N ASN A 271 -11.45 -24.67 0.96
CA ASN A 271 -11.89 -23.80 2.07
C ASN A 271 -11.00 -23.96 3.33
N HIS A 272 -9.69 -24.07 3.11
CA HIS A 272 -8.71 -24.34 4.16
C HIS A 272 -7.48 -23.43 4.01
N PHE A 273 -7.15 -22.69 5.09
CA PHE A 273 -6.07 -21.71 5.11
C PHE A 273 -5.11 -22.03 6.27
N PRO A 274 -4.16 -22.96 6.06
CA PRO A 274 -3.29 -23.45 7.14
C PRO A 274 -2.29 -22.39 7.62
N MET A 275 -1.79 -22.58 8.85
CA MET A 275 -0.66 -21.85 9.43
C MET A 275 0.65 -22.24 8.73
N LEU A 276 1.80 -21.74 9.24
CA LEU A 276 3.12 -21.92 8.61
C LEU A 276 3.46 -23.38 8.35
N GLN A 277 3.34 -24.23 9.35
CA GLN A 277 3.69 -25.65 9.25
C GLN A 277 2.47 -26.54 8.97
N GLY A 278 1.23 -26.00 9.15
CA GLY A 278 -0.01 -26.77 9.01
C GLY A 278 -0.04 -27.96 9.99
N ASP A 279 -0.52 -29.09 9.49
CA ASP A 279 -0.54 -30.35 10.24
C ASP A 279 0.68 -31.24 9.91
N GLY A 280 1.75 -30.64 9.39
CA GLY A 280 2.95 -31.34 8.92
C GLY A 280 3.88 -31.80 10.04
N ASP A 281 4.90 -32.58 9.65
CA ASP A 281 5.96 -33.05 10.52
C ASP A 281 6.82 -31.91 11.08
N TRP A 282 7.63 -32.23 12.08
CA TRP A 282 8.61 -31.31 12.66
C TRP A 282 9.61 -30.83 11.60
N GLU A 283 9.81 -29.52 11.52
CA GLU A 283 10.86 -28.90 10.72
C GLU A 283 12.07 -28.61 11.61
N SER A 284 13.28 -28.96 11.13
CA SER A 284 14.51 -28.57 11.81
C SER A 284 14.84 -27.11 11.48
N ILE A 285 15.35 -26.39 12.47
CA ILE A 285 15.87 -25.02 12.30
C ILE A 285 17.37 -24.99 12.59
N ASP A 286 18.11 -24.37 11.70
CA ASP A 286 19.55 -24.09 11.85
C ASP A 286 19.78 -22.58 12.00
N LEU A 287 20.94 -22.23 12.54
CA LEU A 287 21.39 -20.86 12.57
C LEU A 287 21.70 -20.36 11.14
N PRO A 288 21.51 -19.05 10.86
CA PRO A 288 21.89 -18.50 9.57
C PRO A 288 23.38 -18.65 9.29
N ARG A 289 23.78 -18.80 8.01
CA ARG A 289 25.17 -19.04 7.60
C ARG A 289 26.18 -17.97 8.05
N TRP A 290 25.70 -16.82 8.50
CA TRP A 290 26.52 -15.70 8.98
C TRP A 290 26.62 -15.64 10.52
N ALA A 291 25.97 -16.52 11.26
CA ALA A 291 25.97 -16.59 12.73
C ALA A 291 27.12 -17.57 13.26
#